data_ed7a6906ef69ea0f446ad62b324e0f10
#
_entry.id   ed7a6906ef69ea0f446ad62b324e0f10
#
_cell.length_a   1.000
_cell.length_b   1.000
_cell.length_c   1.000
_cell.angle_alpha   90.00
_cell.angle_beta   90.00
_cell.angle_gamma   90.00
#
_symmetry.space_group_name_H-M   'P 1'
#
loop_
_entity.id
_entity.type
_entity.pdbx_description
1 polymer ?
#
loop_
_entity_poly.entity_id
_entity_poly.type
_entity_poly.pdbx_seq_one_letter_code
_entity_poly.pdbx_strand_id
1 'polypeptide(L)'
;MSKNYNTTVQLTVTALLMAMNIALSSFGIPVPGGHLYLNDIVICLAAILLNPLQAFVVGGIGAFIGDFLFYPVPMFVSLVTHGLQAVVISLFSHRFLKSRPRLASGIGVTIGAVIMVVGYSLGRAFIYSTPEYALLKLPFQILQAVVGAVVGMLLCWKLGIHKLYTRITNSKQT
;
A
#
# COMPACT_ATOMS: atom_id res chain seq x y z
N MET A 1 22.61 -9.65 -17.03
CA MET A 1 23.18 -8.36 -16.63
C MET A 1 22.44 -7.87 -15.38
N SER A 2 23.12 -7.82 -14.23
CA SER A 2 22.59 -7.21 -13.00
C SER A 2 22.44 -5.71 -13.24
N LYS A 3 21.21 -5.17 -13.14
CA LYS A 3 21.01 -3.73 -13.15
C LYS A 3 21.54 -3.20 -11.81
N ASN A 4 22.64 -2.46 -11.85
CA ASN A 4 23.11 -1.71 -10.68
C ASN A 4 22.12 -0.58 -10.39
N TYR A 5 21.18 -0.84 -9.50
CA TYR A 5 20.29 0.19 -8.98
C TYR A 5 21.03 1.02 -7.93
N ASN A 6 20.77 2.32 -7.91
CA ASN A 6 21.30 3.18 -6.85
C ASN A 6 20.55 2.84 -5.53
N THR A 7 21.20 2.08 -4.66
CA THR A 7 20.63 1.62 -3.39
C THR A 7 20.23 2.80 -2.49
N THR A 8 21.02 3.87 -2.47
CA THR A 8 20.72 5.07 -1.67
C THR A 8 19.40 5.70 -2.12
N VAL A 9 19.19 5.86 -3.43
CA VAL A 9 17.95 6.42 -3.98
C VAL A 9 16.76 5.52 -3.64
N GLN A 10 16.91 4.20 -3.75
CA GLN A 10 15.84 3.27 -3.38
C GLN A 10 15.47 3.38 -1.90
N LEU A 11 16.45 3.46 -1.00
CA LEU A 11 16.22 3.63 0.43
C LEU A 11 15.55 4.97 0.73
N THR A 12 16.00 6.04 0.10
CA THR A 12 15.39 7.38 0.25
C THR A 12 13.93 7.39 -0.19
N VAL A 13 13.62 6.80 -1.35
CA VAL A 13 12.24 6.72 -1.84
C VAL A 13 11.38 5.85 -0.91
N THR A 14 11.92 4.74 -0.42
CA THR A 14 11.23 3.88 0.55
C THR A 14 10.90 4.65 1.83
N ALA A 15 11.88 5.37 2.39
CA ALA A 15 11.69 6.18 3.60
C ALA A 15 10.67 7.31 3.38
N LEU A 16 10.72 7.98 2.24
CA LEU A 16 9.77 9.05 1.90
C LEU A 16 8.34 8.51 1.78
N LEU A 17 8.14 7.42 1.05
CA LEU A 17 6.81 6.81 0.89
C LEU A 17 6.29 6.25 2.23
N MET A 18 7.17 5.69 3.08
CA MET A 18 6.80 5.27 4.43
C MET A 18 6.36 6.46 5.29
N ALA A 19 7.10 7.56 5.27
CA ALA A 19 6.73 8.79 5.99
C ALA A 19 5.39 9.35 5.50
N MET A 20 5.13 9.33 4.19
CA MET A 20 3.84 9.72 3.62
C MET A 20 2.70 8.79 4.08
N ASN A 21 2.92 7.47 4.13
CA ASN A 21 1.94 6.52 4.64
C ASN A 21 1.59 6.83 6.10
N ILE A 22 2.60 7.02 6.96
CA ILE A 22 2.42 7.37 8.38
C ILE A 22 1.65 8.70 8.51
N ALA A 23 2.05 9.73 7.76
CA ALA A 23 1.40 11.03 7.80
C ALA A 23 -0.08 10.95 7.38
N LEU A 24 -0.41 10.20 6.34
CA LEU A 24 -1.80 10.01 5.90
C LEU A 24 -2.65 9.20 6.88
N SER A 25 -2.03 8.41 7.75
CA SER A 25 -2.74 7.70 8.83
C SER A 25 -3.27 8.66 9.91
N SER A 26 -2.75 9.90 10.00
CA SER A 26 -3.28 10.93 10.90
C SER A 26 -4.60 11.55 10.42
N PHE A 27 -4.91 11.41 9.12
CA PHE A 27 -6.09 12.01 8.49
C PHE A 27 -7.19 10.95 8.29
N GLY A 28 -7.87 10.59 9.38
CA GLY A 28 -9.02 9.69 9.32
C GLY A 28 -10.31 10.47 9.05
N ILE A 29 -11.00 10.17 7.94
CA ILE A 29 -12.32 10.72 7.64
C ILE A 29 -13.36 9.90 8.39
N PRO A 30 -14.13 10.48 9.33
CA PRO A 30 -15.12 9.73 10.09
C PRO A 30 -16.21 9.15 9.18
N VAL A 31 -16.48 7.85 9.34
CA VAL A 31 -17.55 7.13 8.62
C VAL A 31 -18.19 6.12 9.56
N PRO A 32 -19.41 5.64 9.27
CA PRO A 32 -20.04 4.57 10.05
C PRO A 32 -19.10 3.37 10.22
N GLY A 33 -18.93 2.92 11.46
CA GLY A 33 -18.04 1.83 11.82
C GLY A 33 -16.54 2.17 11.91
N GLY A 34 -16.13 3.46 11.85
CA GLY A 34 -14.75 3.89 12.05
C GLY A 34 -14.32 5.06 11.18
N HIS A 35 -13.10 5.00 10.63
CA HIS A 35 -12.52 6.06 9.80
C HIS A 35 -12.11 5.50 8.43
N LEU A 36 -12.19 6.32 7.39
CA LEU A 36 -11.64 6.07 6.06
C LEU A 36 -10.30 6.80 5.95
N TYR A 37 -9.27 6.10 5.46
CA TYR A 37 -7.93 6.64 5.30
C TYR A 37 -7.51 6.67 3.84
N LEU A 38 -6.64 7.60 3.48
CA LEU A 38 -6.11 7.74 2.12
C LEU A 38 -4.71 7.12 1.96
N ASN A 39 -4.18 6.52 3.00
CA ASN A 39 -2.87 5.89 3.01
C ASN A 39 -2.74 4.70 2.04
N ASP A 40 -3.85 4.01 1.70
CA ASP A 40 -3.88 2.97 0.67
C ASP A 40 -3.36 3.44 -0.69
N ILE A 41 -3.54 4.72 -1.02
CA ILE A 41 -2.99 5.32 -2.25
C ILE A 41 -1.47 5.19 -2.27
N VAL A 42 -0.82 5.56 -1.16
CA VAL A 42 0.64 5.49 -1.03
C VAL A 42 1.12 4.04 -0.97
N ILE A 43 0.39 3.16 -0.27
CA ILE A 43 0.72 1.74 -0.19
C ILE A 43 0.68 1.09 -1.57
N CYS A 44 -0.38 1.32 -2.36
CA CYS A 44 -0.50 0.80 -3.71
C CYS A 44 0.58 1.36 -4.64
N LEU A 45 0.84 2.67 -4.59
CA LEU A 45 1.90 3.31 -5.36
C LEU A 45 3.28 2.72 -5.01
N ALA A 46 3.62 2.65 -3.72
CA ALA A 46 4.87 2.10 -3.24
C ALA A 46 5.05 0.64 -3.68
N ALA A 47 4.01 -0.17 -3.55
CA ALA A 47 4.05 -1.57 -3.90
C ALA A 47 4.24 -1.82 -5.42
N ILE A 48 3.76 -0.92 -6.28
CA ILE A 48 4.02 -0.99 -7.73
C ILE A 48 5.46 -0.60 -8.06
N LEU A 49 6.06 0.35 -7.31
CA LEU A 49 7.40 0.88 -7.59
C LEU A 49 8.53 0.07 -6.96
N LEU A 50 8.33 -0.40 -5.73
CA LEU A 50 9.36 -0.96 -4.88
C LEU A 50 9.36 -2.50 -4.90
N ASN A 51 10.50 -3.10 -4.59
CA ASN A 51 10.58 -4.56 -4.41
C ASN A 51 9.73 -5.04 -3.21
N PRO A 52 9.42 -6.35 -3.11
CA PRO A 52 8.49 -6.85 -2.09
C PRO A 52 8.87 -6.53 -0.64
N LEU A 53 10.18 -6.51 -0.32
CA LEU A 53 10.65 -6.20 1.03
C LEU A 53 10.44 -4.71 1.35
N GLN A 54 10.81 -3.83 0.43
CA GLN A 54 10.61 -2.37 0.58
C GLN A 54 9.12 -2.02 0.60
N ALA A 55 8.31 -2.71 -0.22
CA ALA A 55 6.84 -2.56 -0.22
C ALA A 55 6.24 -2.97 1.13
N PHE A 56 6.71 -4.07 1.73
CA PHE A 56 6.32 -4.48 3.09
C PHE A 56 6.69 -3.42 4.13
N VAL A 57 7.88 -2.85 4.05
CA VAL A 57 8.32 -1.77 4.97
C VAL A 57 7.38 -0.57 4.87
N VAL A 58 7.06 -0.13 3.65
CA VAL A 58 6.15 1.02 3.47
C VAL A 58 4.72 0.67 3.90
N GLY A 59 4.17 -0.44 3.40
CA GLY A 59 2.77 -0.82 3.64
C GLY A 59 2.54 -1.37 5.05
N GLY A 60 3.30 -2.38 5.45
CA GLY A 60 3.11 -3.07 6.74
C GLY A 60 3.65 -2.26 7.91
N ILE A 61 4.97 -1.99 7.92
CA ILE A 61 5.60 -1.27 9.04
C ILE A 61 5.12 0.18 9.09
N GLY A 62 4.95 0.84 7.94
CA GLY A 62 4.41 2.20 7.89
C GLY A 62 3.01 2.30 8.45
N ALA A 63 2.10 1.38 8.08
CA ALA A 63 0.74 1.35 8.63
C ALA A 63 0.73 1.00 10.14
N PHE A 64 1.59 0.07 10.57
CA PHE A 64 1.75 -0.25 11.99
C PHE A 64 2.16 0.98 12.81
N ILE A 65 3.17 1.73 12.36
CA ILE A 65 3.64 2.93 13.06
C ILE A 65 2.58 4.02 13.01
N GLY A 66 1.91 4.21 11.86
CA GLY A 66 0.81 5.17 11.72
C GLY A 66 -0.32 4.88 12.72
N ASP A 67 -0.77 3.63 12.78
CA ASP A 67 -1.80 3.24 13.74
C ASP A 67 -1.30 3.34 15.18
N PHE A 68 -0.08 2.92 15.47
CA PHE A 68 0.50 3.04 16.82
C PHE A 68 0.46 4.49 17.34
N LEU A 69 0.71 5.45 16.46
CA LEU A 69 0.75 6.87 16.83
C LEU A 69 -0.64 7.51 16.93
N PHE A 70 -1.59 7.14 16.05
CA PHE A 70 -2.85 7.85 15.88
C PHE A 70 -4.09 7.04 16.27
N TYR A 71 -4.07 5.72 16.08
CA TYR A 71 -5.18 4.83 16.40
C TYR A 71 -4.68 3.40 16.69
N PRO A 72 -4.13 3.12 17.88
CA PRO A 72 -3.33 1.91 18.13
C PRO A 72 -4.11 0.59 18.10
N VAL A 73 -5.44 0.63 18.15
CA VAL A 73 -6.28 -0.57 18.27
C VAL A 73 -6.06 -1.58 17.13
N PRO A 74 -6.04 -1.21 15.83
CA PRO A 74 -5.84 -2.15 14.74
C PRO A 74 -4.36 -2.38 14.34
N MET A 75 -3.38 -1.80 15.03
CA MET A 75 -1.97 -1.71 14.56
C MET A 75 -1.38 -3.06 14.07
N PHE A 76 -1.65 -4.17 14.76
CA PHE A 76 -1.16 -5.49 14.35
C PHE A 76 -1.92 -6.05 13.14
N VAL A 77 -3.22 -5.76 13.05
CA VAL A 77 -4.03 -6.12 11.87
C VAL A 77 -3.52 -5.33 10.67
N SER A 78 -3.20 -4.06 10.83
CA SER A 78 -2.65 -3.19 9.79
C SER A 78 -1.28 -3.67 9.32
N LEU A 79 -0.39 -4.06 10.25
CA LEU A 79 0.91 -4.65 9.91
C LEU A 79 0.76 -5.84 8.96
N VAL A 80 -0.10 -6.79 9.32
CA VAL A 80 -0.28 -8.02 8.54
C VAL A 80 -1.03 -7.74 7.24
N THR A 81 -2.14 -7.03 7.32
CA THR A 81 -3.03 -6.81 6.18
C THR A 81 -2.37 -5.94 5.10
N HIS A 82 -1.88 -4.76 5.46
CA HIS A 82 -1.18 -3.88 4.52
C HIS A 82 0.19 -4.41 4.12
N GLY A 83 0.85 -5.16 5.00
CA GLY A 83 2.09 -5.86 4.66
C GLY A 83 1.87 -6.90 3.56
N LEU A 84 0.87 -7.78 3.71
CA LEU A 84 0.51 -8.78 2.69
C LEU A 84 0.02 -8.12 1.41
N GLN A 85 -0.86 -7.12 1.52
CA GLN A 85 -1.33 -6.32 0.38
C GLN A 85 -0.15 -5.79 -0.44
N ALA A 86 0.78 -5.10 0.20
CA ALA A 86 1.93 -4.48 -0.47
C ALA A 86 2.87 -5.53 -1.10
N VAL A 87 3.17 -6.61 -0.39
CA VAL A 87 4.01 -7.70 -0.92
C VAL A 87 3.38 -8.33 -2.16
N VAL A 88 2.07 -8.64 -2.12
CA VAL A 88 1.37 -9.27 -3.25
C VAL A 88 1.35 -8.34 -4.45
N ILE A 89 0.99 -7.06 -4.27
CA ILE A 89 1.02 -6.06 -5.35
C ILE A 89 2.42 -5.99 -5.98
N SER A 90 3.47 -5.95 -5.15
CA SER A 90 4.85 -5.86 -5.62
C SER A 90 5.29 -7.13 -6.36
N LEU A 91 4.93 -8.31 -5.88
CA LEU A 91 5.22 -9.58 -6.57
C LEU A 91 4.59 -9.61 -7.97
N PHE A 92 3.31 -9.22 -8.09
CA PHE A 92 2.65 -9.15 -9.39
C PHE A 92 3.33 -8.11 -10.30
N SER A 93 3.61 -6.92 -9.79
CA SER A 93 4.21 -5.83 -10.58
C SER A 93 5.62 -6.14 -11.09
N HIS A 94 6.42 -6.94 -10.35
CA HIS A 94 7.83 -7.16 -10.67
C HIS A 94 8.17 -8.56 -11.18
N ARG A 95 7.38 -9.58 -10.84
CA ARG A 95 7.70 -10.98 -11.19
C ARG A 95 6.75 -11.58 -12.21
N PHE A 96 5.46 -11.26 -12.16
CA PHE A 96 4.47 -11.79 -13.08
C PHE A 96 4.25 -10.84 -14.25
N LEU A 97 3.90 -11.38 -15.44
CA LEU A 97 3.54 -10.63 -16.64
C LEU A 97 4.51 -9.48 -16.99
N LYS A 98 5.80 -9.72 -16.94
CA LYS A 98 6.86 -8.72 -17.21
C LYS A 98 6.71 -8.02 -18.57
N SER A 99 6.07 -8.67 -19.55
CA SER A 99 5.78 -8.09 -20.87
C SER A 99 4.65 -7.03 -20.83
N ARG A 100 3.80 -7.05 -19.80
CA ARG A 100 2.65 -6.14 -19.66
C ARG A 100 2.58 -5.56 -18.24
N PRO A 101 3.52 -4.69 -17.85
CA PRO A 101 3.65 -4.25 -16.46
C PRO A 101 2.43 -3.50 -15.93
N ARG A 102 1.70 -2.77 -16.77
CA ARG A 102 0.45 -2.11 -16.36
C ARG A 102 -0.65 -3.11 -16.00
N LEU A 103 -0.77 -4.19 -16.79
CA LEU A 103 -1.74 -5.25 -16.53
C LEU A 103 -1.37 -6.02 -15.26
N ALA A 104 -0.08 -6.34 -15.10
CA ALA A 104 0.45 -7.00 -13.91
C ALA A 104 0.15 -6.20 -12.63
N SER A 105 0.43 -4.88 -12.65
CA SER A 105 0.11 -3.99 -11.54
C SER A 105 -1.40 -3.90 -11.30
N GLY A 106 -2.22 -3.85 -12.37
CA GLY A 106 -3.68 -3.85 -12.25
C GLY A 106 -4.22 -5.09 -11.55
N ILE A 107 -3.76 -6.27 -11.94
CA ILE A 107 -4.11 -7.53 -11.26
C ILE A 107 -3.61 -7.51 -9.81
N GLY A 108 -2.37 -7.09 -9.60
CA GLY A 108 -1.77 -7.00 -8.27
C GLY A 108 -2.58 -6.12 -7.31
N VAL A 109 -2.95 -4.90 -7.72
CA VAL A 109 -3.73 -3.99 -6.86
C VAL A 109 -5.15 -4.49 -6.62
N THR A 110 -5.76 -5.20 -7.59
CA THR A 110 -7.08 -5.82 -7.39
C THR A 110 -7.01 -6.91 -6.32
N ILE A 111 -6.03 -7.81 -6.41
CA ILE A 111 -5.84 -8.85 -5.38
C ILE A 111 -5.47 -8.21 -4.04
N GLY A 112 -4.61 -7.20 -4.05
CA GLY A 112 -4.24 -6.44 -2.85
C GLY A 112 -5.43 -5.76 -2.19
N ALA A 113 -6.35 -5.18 -2.98
CA ALA A 113 -7.60 -4.60 -2.48
C ALA A 113 -8.48 -5.63 -1.79
N VAL A 114 -8.59 -6.85 -2.35
CA VAL A 114 -9.32 -7.96 -1.71
C VAL A 114 -8.67 -8.36 -0.39
N ILE A 115 -7.33 -8.49 -0.36
CA ILE A 115 -6.58 -8.80 0.88
C ILE A 115 -6.87 -7.75 1.95
N MET A 116 -6.84 -6.47 1.58
CA MET A 116 -7.11 -5.35 2.49
C MET A 116 -8.53 -5.42 3.04
N VAL A 117 -9.54 -5.58 2.18
CA VAL A 117 -10.95 -5.63 2.60
C VAL A 117 -11.20 -6.84 3.51
N VAL A 118 -10.74 -8.03 3.12
CA VAL A 118 -10.93 -9.26 3.90
C VAL A 118 -10.16 -9.18 5.23
N GLY A 119 -8.89 -8.79 5.20
CA GLY A 119 -8.04 -8.73 6.40
C GLY A 119 -8.58 -7.80 7.47
N TYR A 120 -8.98 -6.58 7.10
CA TYR A 120 -9.59 -5.65 8.05
C TYR A 120 -10.99 -6.06 8.49
N SER A 121 -11.79 -6.67 7.61
CA SER A 121 -13.12 -7.18 8.00
C SER A 121 -12.99 -8.29 9.04
N LEU A 122 -12.09 -9.24 8.84
CA LEU A 122 -11.82 -10.31 9.81
C LEU A 122 -11.18 -9.75 11.10
N GLY A 123 -10.19 -8.86 10.97
CA GLY A 123 -9.57 -8.21 12.12
C GLY A 123 -10.60 -7.45 12.98
N ARG A 124 -11.50 -6.70 12.34
CA ARG A 124 -12.56 -5.97 13.02
C ARG A 124 -13.56 -6.91 13.67
N ALA A 125 -13.99 -7.95 12.98
CA ALA A 125 -15.00 -8.88 13.49
C ALA A 125 -14.52 -9.71 14.69
N PHE A 126 -13.22 -10.09 14.72
CA PHE A 126 -12.73 -11.10 15.65
C PHE A 126 -11.59 -10.67 16.57
N ILE A 127 -10.90 -9.57 16.27
CA ILE A 127 -9.70 -9.15 17.02
C ILE A 127 -9.95 -7.89 17.83
N TYR A 128 -10.48 -6.81 17.22
CA TYR A 128 -10.50 -5.51 17.88
C TYR A 128 -11.87 -4.83 17.93
N SER A 129 -12.94 -5.44 17.37
CA SER A 129 -14.30 -4.90 17.41
C SER A 129 -15.32 -6.06 17.35
N THR A 130 -16.44 -5.88 16.67
CA THR A 130 -17.51 -6.88 16.54
C THR A 130 -17.90 -7.13 15.08
N PRO A 131 -18.57 -8.27 14.77
CA PRO A 131 -19.06 -8.56 13.42
C PRO A 131 -20.02 -7.49 12.87
N GLU A 132 -20.87 -6.91 13.73
CA GLU A 132 -21.82 -5.85 13.34
C GLU A 132 -21.08 -4.60 12.87
N TYR A 133 -20.04 -4.18 13.60
CA TYR A 133 -19.19 -3.05 13.19
C TYR A 133 -18.37 -3.37 11.93
N ALA A 134 -17.96 -4.62 11.74
CA ALA A 134 -17.29 -5.03 10.51
C ALA A 134 -18.21 -4.89 9.29
N LEU A 135 -19.47 -5.33 9.40
CA LEU A 135 -20.47 -5.17 8.35
C LEU A 135 -20.82 -3.70 8.09
N LEU A 136 -20.97 -2.89 9.14
CA LEU A 136 -21.26 -1.47 9.01
C LEU A 136 -20.13 -0.72 8.27
N LYS A 137 -18.88 -1.10 8.53
CA LYS A 137 -17.69 -0.49 7.90
C LYS A 137 -17.44 -1.02 6.48
N LEU A 138 -17.93 -2.20 6.10
CA LEU A 138 -17.58 -2.90 4.87
C LEU A 138 -17.73 -2.05 3.59
N PRO A 139 -18.83 -1.31 3.34
CA PRO A 139 -18.93 -0.49 2.13
C PRO A 139 -17.86 0.61 2.05
N PHE A 140 -17.52 1.23 3.18
CA PHE A 140 -16.47 2.22 3.26
C PHE A 140 -15.07 1.60 3.14
N GLN A 141 -14.90 0.38 3.61
CA GLN A 141 -13.68 -0.41 3.44
C GLN A 141 -13.41 -0.72 1.96
N ILE A 142 -14.46 -1.13 1.25
CA ILE A 142 -14.40 -1.37 -0.21
C ILE A 142 -14.10 -0.06 -0.96
N LEU A 143 -14.77 1.03 -0.60
CA LEU A 143 -14.51 2.34 -1.20
C LEU A 143 -13.05 2.76 -1.00
N GLN A 144 -12.52 2.62 0.21
CA GLN A 144 -11.11 2.93 0.52
C GLN A 144 -10.16 2.11 -0.35
N ALA A 145 -10.38 0.80 -0.45
CA ALA A 145 -9.55 -0.10 -1.25
C ALA A 145 -9.60 0.25 -2.76
N VAL A 146 -10.78 0.57 -3.28
CA VAL A 146 -10.95 0.99 -4.68
C VAL A 146 -10.26 2.33 -4.94
N VAL A 147 -10.44 3.32 -4.07
CA VAL A 147 -9.74 4.62 -4.19
C VAL A 147 -8.24 4.43 -4.16
N GLY A 148 -7.71 3.66 -3.20
CA GLY A 148 -6.29 3.34 -3.11
C GLY A 148 -5.74 2.70 -4.38
N ALA A 149 -6.43 1.69 -4.90
CA ALA A 149 -6.05 0.97 -6.12
C ALA A 149 -6.07 1.88 -7.36
N VAL A 150 -7.19 2.60 -7.59
CA VAL A 150 -7.36 3.43 -8.76
C VAL A 150 -6.40 4.62 -8.75
N VAL A 151 -6.34 5.37 -7.64
CA VAL A 151 -5.47 6.55 -7.55
C VAL A 151 -4.00 6.15 -7.55
N GLY A 152 -3.61 5.09 -6.84
CA GLY A 152 -2.24 4.55 -6.87
C GLY A 152 -1.80 4.17 -8.28
N MET A 153 -2.66 3.49 -9.06
CA MET A 153 -2.41 3.17 -10.47
C MET A 153 -2.31 4.41 -11.36
N LEU A 154 -3.19 5.40 -11.18
CA LEU A 154 -3.15 6.65 -11.94
C LEU A 154 -1.86 7.44 -11.68
N LEU A 155 -1.45 7.58 -10.42
CA LEU A 155 -0.20 8.22 -10.04
C LEU A 155 1.01 7.51 -10.66
N CYS A 156 1.03 6.19 -10.58
CA CYS A 156 2.15 5.39 -11.09
C CYS A 156 2.28 5.51 -12.62
N TRP A 157 1.18 5.24 -13.35
CA TRP A 157 1.25 5.05 -14.79
C TRP A 157 0.83 6.25 -15.61
N LYS A 158 -0.21 7.02 -15.20
CA LYS A 158 -0.71 8.16 -15.95
C LYS A 158 0.11 9.42 -15.67
N LEU A 159 0.42 9.69 -14.39
CA LEU A 159 1.30 10.81 -14.02
C LEU A 159 2.79 10.48 -14.19
N GLY A 160 3.14 9.24 -14.51
CA GLY A 160 4.49 8.86 -14.90
C GLY A 160 5.49 8.71 -13.76
N ILE A 161 5.03 8.56 -12.51
CA ILE A 161 5.93 8.36 -11.35
C ILE A 161 6.82 7.13 -11.56
N HIS A 162 6.31 6.07 -12.20
CA HIS A 162 7.13 4.91 -12.56
C HIS A 162 8.32 5.28 -13.46
N LYS A 163 8.13 6.16 -14.46
CA LYS A 163 9.21 6.61 -15.35
C LYS A 163 10.23 7.44 -14.57
N LEU A 164 9.76 8.34 -13.71
CA LEU A 164 10.64 9.15 -12.86
C LEU A 164 11.47 8.26 -11.94
N TYR A 165 10.82 7.34 -11.21
CA TYR A 165 11.49 6.39 -10.33
C TYR A 165 12.55 5.57 -11.05
N THR A 166 12.22 5.01 -12.23
CA THR A 166 13.18 4.24 -13.04
C THR A 166 14.35 5.10 -13.50
N ARG A 167 14.12 6.37 -13.85
CA ARG A 167 15.18 7.29 -14.27
C ARG A 167 16.17 7.58 -13.13
N ILE A 168 15.66 7.95 -11.94
CA ILE A 168 16.51 8.31 -10.80
C ILE A 168 17.25 7.10 -10.21
N THR A 169 16.64 5.90 -10.24
CA THR A 169 17.28 4.68 -9.72
C THR A 169 18.28 4.07 -10.69
N ASN A 170 18.15 4.30 -12.01
CA ASN A 170 19.09 3.83 -13.03
C ASN A 170 20.18 4.89 -13.37
N SER A 171 20.12 6.09 -12.81
CA SER A 171 21.17 7.09 -12.97
C SER A 171 22.46 6.57 -12.35
N LYS A 172 23.51 6.42 -13.17
CA LYS A 172 24.84 6.05 -12.69
C LYS A 172 25.31 7.16 -11.74
N GLN A 173 25.90 6.79 -10.62
CA GLN A 173 26.68 7.72 -9.82
C GLN A 173 27.82 8.22 -10.71
N THR A 174 27.77 9.45 -11.18
CA THR A 174 28.91 10.20 -11.71
C THR A 174 29.80 10.57 -10.57
#